data_8e0a2c019b062d8786e1f72db35d673a
#
_entry.id   8e0a2c019b062d8786e1f72db35d673a
#
_cell.length_a   1.000
_cell.length_b   1.000
_cell.length_c   1.000
_cell.angle_alpha   90.00
_cell.angle_beta   90.00
_cell.angle_gamma   90.00
#
_symmetry.space_group_name_H-M   'P 1'
#
loop_
_entity.id
_entity.type
_entity.pdbx_description
1 polymer ?
#
loop_
_entity_poly.entity_id
_entity_poly.type
_entity_poly.pdbx_seq_one_letter_code
_entity_poly.pdbx_strand_id
1 'polypeptide(L)' 'MEEMSVFKSYLRRLLQDLKDLREALKNKEYEKAAEMTEKLIDDTQKGIEDN' A
#
# COMPACT_ATOMS: atom_id res chain seq x y z
N MET A 1 -11.86 -19.85 -6.15
CA MET A 1 -10.65 -19.96 -5.35
C MET A 1 -9.55 -19.04 -5.83
N GLU A 2 -9.29 -19.05 -7.15
CA GLU A 2 -8.26 -18.17 -7.70
C GLU A 2 -8.55 -16.70 -7.42
N GLU A 3 -9.81 -16.33 -7.57
CA GLU A 3 -10.18 -14.94 -7.34
C GLU A 3 -9.88 -14.52 -5.91
N MET A 4 -10.15 -15.41 -4.96
CA MET A 4 -9.87 -15.13 -3.56
C MET A 4 -8.37 -15.04 -3.34
N SER A 5 -7.59 -15.88 -4.01
CA SER A 5 -6.13 -15.84 -3.88
C SER A 5 -5.57 -14.49 -4.35
N VAL A 6 -6.06 -14.00 -5.47
CA VAL A 6 -5.59 -12.72 -6.01
C VAL A 6 -5.94 -11.60 -5.05
N PHE A 7 -7.17 -11.62 -4.54
CA PHE A 7 -7.61 -10.59 -3.61
C PHE A 7 -6.79 -10.63 -2.33
N LYS A 8 -6.53 -11.83 -1.81
CA LYS A 8 -5.75 -11.96 -0.59
C LYS A 8 -4.31 -11.51 -0.80
N SER A 9 -3.75 -11.80 -1.97
CA SER A 9 -2.40 -11.34 -2.28
C SER A 9 -2.33 -9.84 -2.29
N TYR A 10 -3.33 -9.20 -2.87
CA TYR A 10 -3.40 -7.75 -2.88
C TYR A 10 -3.46 -7.21 -1.44
N LEU A 11 -4.29 -7.81 -0.62
CA LEU A 11 -4.44 -7.38 0.77
C LEU A 11 -3.16 -7.58 1.57
N ARG A 12 -2.43 -8.66 1.30
CA ARG A 12 -1.17 -8.89 2.00
C ARG A 12 -0.13 -7.83 1.65
N ARG A 13 -0.06 -7.45 0.38
CA ARG A 13 0.84 -6.39 -0.03
C ARG A 13 0.46 -5.07 0.63
N LEU A 14 -0.83 -4.77 0.62
CA LEU A 14 -1.32 -3.56 1.23
C LEU A 14 -1.00 -3.54 2.72
N LEU A 15 -1.21 -4.67 3.38
CA LEU A 15 -0.93 -4.77 4.81
C LEU A 15 0.54 -4.51 5.09
N GLN A 16 1.43 -5.09 4.27
CA GLN A 16 2.86 -4.87 4.46
C GLN A 16 3.21 -3.40 4.25
N ASP A 17 2.64 -2.79 3.22
CA ASP A 17 2.90 -1.37 2.94
C ASP A 17 2.44 -0.50 4.11
N LEU A 18 1.30 -0.83 4.68
CA LEU A 18 0.79 -0.08 5.82
C LEU A 18 1.67 -0.25 7.06
N LYS A 19 2.19 -1.45 7.25
CA LYS A 19 3.10 -1.68 8.37
C LYS A 19 4.40 -0.90 8.21
N ASP A 20 4.91 -0.86 6.97
CA ASP A 20 6.11 -0.10 6.69
C ASP A 20 5.87 1.39 6.90
N LEU A 21 4.70 1.86 6.49
CA LEU A 21 4.34 3.26 6.68
C LEU A 21 4.26 3.59 8.17
N ARG A 22 3.64 2.71 8.94
CA ARG A 22 3.55 2.91 10.38
C ARG A 22 4.94 2.99 11.02
N GLU A 23 5.84 2.12 10.56
CA GLU A 23 7.19 2.12 11.10
C GLU A 23 7.91 3.42 10.78
N ALA A 24 7.75 3.91 9.55
CA ALA A 24 8.37 5.16 9.15
C ALA A 24 7.85 6.31 10.01
N LEU A 25 6.55 6.33 10.30
CA LEU A 25 5.97 7.37 11.13
C LEU A 25 6.48 7.29 12.57
N LYS A 26 6.61 6.08 13.09
CA LYS A 26 7.12 5.90 14.45
C LYS A 26 8.56 6.38 14.57
N ASN A 27 9.32 6.21 13.51
CA ASN A 27 10.71 6.66 13.47
C ASN A 27 10.85 8.11 13.05
N LYS A 28 9.74 8.81 12.86
CA LYS A 28 9.72 10.21 12.48
C LYS A 28 10.37 10.46 11.13
N GLU A 29 10.32 9.48 10.25
CA GLU A 29 10.79 9.61 8.88
C GLU A 29 9.66 10.12 8.02
N TYR A 30 9.33 11.41 8.18
CA TYR A 30 8.12 11.95 7.60
C TYR A 30 8.18 12.06 6.08
N GLU A 31 9.33 12.40 5.53
CA GLU A 31 9.46 12.48 4.09
C GLU A 31 9.30 11.10 3.45
N LYS A 32 9.90 10.10 4.07
CA LYS A 32 9.76 8.74 3.60
C LYS A 32 8.32 8.28 3.69
N ALA A 33 7.66 8.59 4.79
CA ALA A 33 6.26 8.23 4.98
C ALA A 33 5.38 8.90 3.92
N ALA A 34 5.66 10.15 3.61
CA ALA A 34 4.89 10.87 2.60
C ALA A 34 5.08 10.23 1.22
N GLU A 35 6.31 9.84 0.89
CA GLU A 35 6.56 9.18 -0.39
C GLU A 35 5.85 7.85 -0.48
N MET A 36 5.85 7.09 0.61
CA MET A 36 5.16 5.80 0.65
C MET A 36 3.66 5.99 0.47
N THR A 37 3.11 7.00 1.11
CA THR A 37 1.69 7.31 0.98
C THR A 37 1.34 7.70 -0.45
N GLU A 38 2.18 8.52 -1.06
CA GLU A 38 1.98 8.96 -2.44
C GLU A 38 1.94 7.76 -3.38
N LYS A 39 2.85 6.82 -3.17
CA LYS A 39 2.90 5.64 -3.99
C LYS A 39 1.65 4.79 -3.83
N LEU A 40 1.16 4.65 -2.61
CA LEU A 40 -0.06 3.90 -2.35
C LEU A 40 -1.26 4.54 -3.03
N ILE A 41 -1.34 5.87 -2.98
CA ILE A 41 -2.41 6.59 -3.62
C ILE A 41 -2.36 6.36 -5.13
N ASP A 42 -1.19 6.48 -5.70
CA ASP A 42 -1.01 6.33 -7.13
C ASP A 42 -1.38 4.92 -7.59
N ASP A 43 -0.89 3.91 -6.86
CA ASP A 43 -1.18 2.52 -7.22
C ASP A 43 -2.67 2.22 -7.11
N THR A 44 -3.29 2.71 -6.05
CA THR A 44 -4.71 2.48 -5.85
C THR A 44 -5.53 3.16 -6.93
N GLN A 45 -5.17 4.38 -7.28
CA GLN A 45 -5.87 5.12 -8.31
C GLN A 45 -5.78 4.44 -9.66
N LYS A 46 -4.60 3.94 -9.99
CA LYS A 46 -4.41 3.21 -11.24
C LYS A 46 -5.26 1.95 -11.29
N GLY A 47 -5.35 1.26 -10.17
CA GLY A 47 -6.18 0.07 -10.11
C GLY A 47 -7.64 0.38 -10.36
N ILE A 48 -8.11 1.49 -9.85
CA ILE A 48 -9.49 1.91 -10.07
C ILE A 48 -9.71 2.32 -11.51
N GLU A 49 -8.78 3.07 -12.09
CA GLU A 49 -8.94 3.59 -13.43
C GLU A 49 -8.80 2.53 -14.50
N ASP A 50 -8.06 1.46 -14.21
CA ASP A 50 -7.84 0.42 -15.19
C ASP A 50 -9.09 -0.44 -15.40
N ASN A 51 -10.07 -0.29 -14.58
CA ASN A 51 -11.32 -1.00 -14.75
C ASN A 51 -12.31 -0.14 -15.51
#